data_7a1a904e1011ee798d5204cf583fd624
#
_entry.id   7a1a904e1011ee798d5204cf583fd624
#
_cell.length_a   1.000
_cell.length_b   1.000
_cell.length_c   1.000
_cell.angle_alpha   90.00
_cell.angle_beta   90.00
_cell.angle_gamma   90.00
#
_symmetry.space_group_name_H-M   'P 1'
#
loop_
_entity.id
_entity.type
_entity.pdbx_description
1 polymer ?
#
loop_
_entity_poly.entity_id
_entity_poly.type
_entity_poly.pdbx_seq_one_letter_code
_entity_poly.pdbx_strand_id
1 'polypeptide(L)'
;MRRRKKRALCAGLCSAAALAVLPTLASGAAFEATPDLIAAPANNVGVHSMLYQDTPYSAKKEMFAQAKAAGASYIRLDLGLTAIFTRGEYRGHPFYQKNWAQTDQYAELANRYGVKILANLYATPWFIADCPAGTSREDAYHCPPSDLVRYKAMVAEVAARYAGVIDTFEIVNEPDTARAFYGSPQQYARTLSAAADGVHGANPKARVAIGGVARISDTQFTDAVLAADPSLPAKIDISTIHLRTSARAAATLVDRWRKYFTSHGMNGPLWLTEFGYPAETAFQFDAKFRGGESAQAAFLEATMPGIVGAGAEMIFITQRDWGSGAFASEGILSTTDPLPANPAVRRKPAFDVVRSAAASLVPVALPAPPGTVSFPYSKNRSAKVVRKAITLNFACVSAGICPSKQFRLTLTNGSAYRVVSPAIPAGGTAALKMSLTKVSLRLLARAKGKVIVARVTDTKSVGVGSIQLRG
;
A
#
# COMPACT_ATOMS: atom_id res chain seq x y z
N MET A 1 -80.54 0.87 -31.42
CA MET A 1 -80.65 0.75 -32.89
C MET A 1 -79.30 0.60 -33.53
N ARG A 2 -79.14 -0.49 -34.30
CA ARG A 2 -78.21 -0.74 -35.41
C ARG A 2 -76.67 -0.56 -35.18
N ARG A 3 -75.96 -1.65 -35.09
CA ARG A 3 -75.37 -2.61 -36.11
C ARG A 3 -73.94 -2.19 -36.49
N ARG A 4 -72.99 -3.04 -36.03
CA ARG A 4 -72.08 -3.94 -36.81
C ARG A 4 -71.17 -3.26 -37.86
N LYS A 5 -69.86 -3.45 -37.76
CA LYS A 5 -69.18 -4.54 -38.51
C LYS A 5 -67.72 -4.68 -38.14
N LYS A 6 -67.35 -5.94 -38.05
CA LYS A 6 -66.00 -6.51 -37.96
C LYS A 6 -65.16 -6.17 -39.21
N ARG A 7 -63.90 -6.07 -39.06
CA ARG A 7 -62.91 -6.80 -39.88
C ARG A 7 -61.54 -6.88 -39.21
N ALA A 8 -61.05 -8.11 -39.16
CA ALA A 8 -59.70 -8.52 -38.81
C ALA A 8 -58.76 -8.39 -40.04
N LEU A 9 -57.52 -8.27 -39.87
CA LEU A 9 -56.35 -9.00 -40.41
C LEU A 9 -55.06 -8.18 -40.21
N CYS A 10 -54.14 -8.77 -39.82
CA CYS A 10 -52.90 -9.52 -40.08
C CYS A 10 -51.70 -8.88 -39.33
N ALA A 11 -51.19 -9.63 -38.51
CA ALA A 11 -49.79 -10.09 -38.29
C ALA A 11 -48.69 -9.27 -38.97
N GLY A 12 -47.80 -8.78 -38.17
CA GLY A 12 -46.50 -8.27 -38.54
C GLY A 12 -45.61 -8.18 -37.27
N LEU A 13 -44.96 -9.30 -36.96
CA LEU A 13 -43.87 -9.32 -35.98
C LEU A 13 -42.71 -8.44 -36.50
N CYS A 14 -42.46 -7.32 -35.85
CA CYS A 14 -41.18 -6.65 -35.91
C CYS A 14 -40.66 -6.56 -34.48
N SER A 15 -39.80 -7.52 -34.13
CA SER A 15 -38.96 -7.44 -32.91
C SER A 15 -37.95 -6.31 -33.09
N ALA A 16 -38.26 -5.13 -32.60
CA ALA A 16 -37.26 -4.09 -32.41
C ALA A 16 -36.57 -4.40 -31.09
N ALA A 17 -35.36 -4.97 -31.15
CA ALA A 17 -34.44 -5.01 -30.06
C ALA A 17 -34.06 -3.56 -29.72
N ALA A 18 -34.67 -3.01 -28.70
CA ALA A 18 -34.19 -1.76 -28.07
C ALA A 18 -32.85 -2.08 -27.44
N LEU A 19 -31.76 -1.78 -28.14
CA LEU A 19 -30.46 -1.57 -27.47
C LEU A 19 -30.66 -0.44 -26.47
N ALA A 20 -30.74 -0.79 -25.21
CA ALA A 20 -30.58 0.18 -24.11
C ALA A 20 -29.14 0.71 -24.22
N VAL A 21 -29.00 1.87 -24.82
CA VAL A 21 -27.78 2.69 -24.69
C VAL A 21 -27.73 3.11 -23.23
N LEU A 22 -26.97 2.36 -22.43
CA LEU A 22 -26.56 2.83 -21.12
C LEU A 22 -25.84 4.17 -21.32
N PRO A 23 -26.24 5.25 -20.62
CA PRO A 23 -25.50 6.48 -20.70
C PRO A 23 -24.07 6.16 -20.22
N THR A 24 -23.10 6.29 -21.11
CA THR A 24 -21.71 6.38 -20.74
C THR A 24 -21.61 7.52 -19.75
N LEU A 25 -21.41 7.20 -18.47
CA LEU A 25 -21.03 8.16 -17.45
C LEU A 25 -19.84 8.91 -18.03
N ALA A 26 -19.98 10.20 -18.25
CA ALA A 26 -18.87 11.05 -18.61
C ALA A 26 -17.79 10.84 -17.55
N SER A 27 -16.78 10.05 -17.88
CA SER A 27 -15.56 9.95 -17.09
C SER A 27 -14.97 11.34 -17.12
N GLY A 28 -14.99 12.04 -15.98
CA GLY A 28 -14.23 13.28 -15.85
C GLY A 28 -12.81 12.99 -16.36
N ALA A 29 -12.26 13.92 -17.14
CA ALA A 29 -10.94 13.75 -17.73
C ALA A 29 -9.95 13.27 -16.67
N ALA A 30 -9.23 12.19 -16.97
CA ALA A 30 -8.16 11.72 -16.11
C ALA A 30 -7.10 12.82 -16.01
N PHE A 31 -6.50 13.00 -14.83
CA PHE A 31 -5.39 13.93 -14.68
C PHE A 31 -4.17 13.37 -15.41
N GLU A 32 -3.53 14.18 -16.25
CA GLU A 32 -2.25 13.83 -16.84
C GLU A 32 -1.11 14.22 -15.90
N ALA A 33 -0.24 13.27 -15.57
CA ALA A 33 0.92 13.51 -14.72
C ALA A 33 2.01 14.22 -15.51
N THR A 34 2.64 15.22 -14.87
CA THR A 34 3.85 15.86 -15.42
C THR A 34 5.06 14.90 -15.34
N PRO A 35 6.12 15.11 -16.15
CA PRO A 35 7.31 14.28 -16.10
C PRO A 35 7.93 14.14 -14.70
N ASP A 36 7.90 15.19 -13.89
CA ASP A 36 8.41 15.18 -12.50
C ASP A 36 7.66 14.20 -11.59
N LEU A 37 6.35 14.01 -11.82
CA LEU A 37 5.56 13.03 -11.08
C LEU A 37 5.78 11.59 -11.54
N ILE A 38 6.12 11.39 -12.81
CA ILE A 38 6.39 10.06 -13.37
C ILE A 38 7.78 9.55 -12.97
N ALA A 39 8.75 10.46 -12.81
CA ALA A 39 10.11 10.12 -12.42
C ALA A 39 10.17 9.40 -11.05
N ALA A 40 11.20 8.60 -10.82
CA ALA A 40 11.47 8.05 -9.49
C ALA A 40 11.68 9.18 -8.46
N PRO A 41 11.43 8.94 -7.14
CA PRO A 41 11.76 9.93 -6.11
C PRO A 41 13.22 10.35 -6.20
N ALA A 42 13.47 11.66 -6.18
CA ALA A 42 14.83 12.19 -6.28
C ALA A 42 15.66 11.99 -5.02
N ASN A 43 14.99 11.79 -3.87
CA ASN A 43 15.62 11.67 -2.55
C ASN A 43 14.72 10.91 -1.56
N ASN A 44 15.24 10.70 -0.33
CA ASN A 44 14.55 9.99 0.76
C ASN A 44 13.64 10.88 1.62
N VAL A 45 13.36 12.11 1.22
CA VAL A 45 12.65 13.08 2.07
C VAL A 45 11.27 13.37 1.51
N GLY A 46 10.26 13.20 2.36
CA GLY A 46 8.91 13.68 2.20
C GLY A 46 8.53 14.63 3.33
N VAL A 47 7.37 15.26 3.23
CA VAL A 47 6.77 16.03 4.31
C VAL A 47 5.36 15.52 4.61
N HIS A 48 4.99 15.49 5.90
CA HIS A 48 3.63 15.21 6.36
C HIS A 48 2.93 16.52 6.66
N SER A 49 1.90 16.86 5.90
CA SER A 49 1.36 18.23 5.89
C SER A 49 0.07 18.43 6.68
N MET A 50 -0.62 17.37 7.07
CA MET A 50 -1.95 17.46 7.73
C MET A 50 -2.90 18.41 6.98
N LEU A 51 -2.99 18.23 5.67
CA LEU A 51 -3.95 18.92 4.82
C LEU A 51 -5.19 18.07 4.66
N TYR A 52 -6.33 18.68 4.93
CA TYR A 52 -7.65 18.10 4.72
C TYR A 52 -8.30 18.68 3.45
N GLN A 53 -9.28 17.96 2.90
CA GLN A 53 -9.89 18.42 1.63
C GLN A 53 -10.56 19.79 1.75
N ASP A 54 -11.11 20.16 2.90
CA ASP A 54 -11.75 21.44 3.18
C ASP A 54 -10.76 22.60 3.47
N THR A 55 -9.45 22.30 3.63
CA THR A 55 -8.42 23.34 3.74
C THR A 55 -8.53 24.29 2.56
N PRO A 56 -8.48 25.63 2.76
CA PRO A 56 -8.55 26.62 1.68
C PRO A 56 -7.50 26.38 0.59
N TYR A 57 -7.87 26.53 -0.67
CA TYR A 57 -6.97 26.26 -1.81
C TYR A 57 -5.64 27.03 -1.73
N SER A 58 -5.69 28.31 -1.33
CA SER A 58 -4.48 29.15 -1.17
C SER A 58 -3.55 28.60 -0.09
N ALA A 59 -4.08 28.04 1.00
CA ALA A 59 -3.30 27.39 2.04
C ALA A 59 -2.71 26.05 1.55
N LYS A 60 -3.49 25.23 0.82
CA LYS A 60 -2.96 24.04 0.15
C LYS A 60 -1.80 24.40 -0.78
N LYS A 61 -1.99 25.43 -1.62
CA LYS A 61 -0.98 25.93 -2.55
C LYS A 61 0.31 26.35 -1.82
N GLU A 62 0.19 27.05 -0.69
CA GLU A 62 1.33 27.44 0.12
C GLU A 62 2.08 26.22 0.68
N MET A 63 1.37 25.22 1.22
CA MET A 63 2.01 24.02 1.73
C MET A 63 2.75 23.21 0.64
N PHE A 64 2.19 23.11 -0.57
CA PHE A 64 2.88 22.48 -1.70
C PHE A 64 4.11 23.30 -2.14
N ALA A 65 4.03 24.64 -2.14
CA ALA A 65 5.17 25.52 -2.41
C ALA A 65 6.30 25.32 -1.40
N GLN A 66 5.95 25.24 -0.11
CA GLN A 66 6.93 24.99 0.96
C GLN A 66 7.51 23.58 0.91
N ALA A 67 6.73 22.55 0.54
CA ALA A 67 7.24 21.19 0.30
C ALA A 67 8.29 21.18 -0.82
N LYS A 68 7.99 21.82 -1.96
CA LYS A 68 8.96 22.02 -3.05
C LYS A 68 10.20 22.77 -2.61
N ALA A 69 10.04 23.86 -1.85
CA ALA A 69 11.15 24.67 -1.35
C ALA A 69 12.04 23.91 -0.35
N ALA A 70 11.47 22.98 0.41
CA ALA A 70 12.22 22.05 1.27
C ALA A 70 12.92 20.92 0.50
N GLY A 71 12.72 20.83 -0.82
CA GLY A 71 13.28 19.76 -1.66
C GLY A 71 12.59 18.40 -1.48
N ALA A 72 11.41 18.36 -0.85
CA ALA A 72 10.70 17.12 -0.61
C ALA A 72 10.25 16.47 -1.92
N SER A 73 10.48 15.15 -2.06
CA SER A 73 9.99 14.33 -3.18
C SER A 73 8.50 14.01 -3.06
N TYR A 74 8.01 13.92 -1.83
CA TYR A 74 6.62 13.58 -1.50
C TYR A 74 6.02 14.56 -0.50
N ILE A 75 4.70 14.73 -0.62
CA ILE A 75 3.86 15.28 0.43
C ILE A 75 2.84 14.22 0.86
N ARG A 76 2.79 13.89 2.16
CA ARG A 76 1.74 13.06 2.74
C ARG A 76 0.60 13.95 3.18
N LEU A 77 -0.60 13.63 2.76
CA LEU A 77 -1.81 14.36 3.08
C LEU A 77 -2.98 13.41 3.31
N ASP A 78 -4.00 13.92 4.00
CA ASP A 78 -5.19 13.16 4.32
C ASP A 78 -6.23 13.24 3.20
N LEU A 79 -6.68 12.07 2.73
CA LEU A 79 -7.70 11.92 1.72
C LEU A 79 -8.87 11.14 2.30
N GLY A 80 -9.84 11.86 2.87
CA GLY A 80 -11.03 11.27 3.49
C GLY A 80 -12.09 10.90 2.46
N LEU A 81 -12.52 9.64 2.45
CA LEU A 81 -13.62 9.20 1.58
C LEU A 81 -14.94 9.93 1.87
N THR A 82 -15.15 10.40 3.11
CA THR A 82 -16.32 11.18 3.53
C THR A 82 -16.45 12.52 2.82
N ALA A 83 -15.34 13.14 2.40
CA ALA A 83 -15.36 14.39 1.66
C ALA A 83 -15.73 14.19 0.17
N ILE A 84 -15.53 12.98 -0.34
CA ILE A 84 -15.82 12.63 -1.73
C ILE A 84 -17.21 12.01 -1.84
N PHE A 85 -17.52 11.01 -1.01
CA PHE A 85 -18.73 10.21 -1.11
C PHE A 85 -19.72 10.59 -0.02
N THR A 86 -20.85 11.16 -0.41
CA THR A 86 -21.90 11.57 0.50
C THR A 86 -23.23 10.87 0.18
N ARG A 87 -24.07 10.73 1.20
CA ARG A 87 -25.45 10.23 1.06
C ARG A 87 -26.40 11.29 1.59
N GLY A 88 -27.28 11.74 0.73
CA GLY A 88 -28.43 12.56 1.08
C GLY A 88 -29.75 11.76 1.02
N GLU A 89 -30.83 12.45 1.37
CA GLU A 89 -32.18 11.94 1.26
C GLU A 89 -33.10 13.00 0.64
N TYR A 90 -33.90 12.59 -0.34
CA TYR A 90 -34.92 13.45 -0.93
C TYR A 90 -36.25 12.71 -0.98
N ARG A 91 -37.28 13.24 -0.32
CA ARG A 91 -38.62 12.64 -0.20
C ARG A 91 -38.61 11.17 0.25
N GLY A 92 -37.80 10.82 1.24
CA GLY A 92 -37.66 9.47 1.76
C GLY A 92 -36.79 8.52 0.91
N HIS A 93 -36.23 8.99 -0.21
CA HIS A 93 -35.36 8.19 -1.06
C HIS A 93 -33.88 8.60 -0.90
N PRO A 94 -32.97 7.65 -0.57
CA PRO A 94 -31.56 7.95 -0.47
C PRO A 94 -30.95 8.21 -1.86
N PHE A 95 -30.08 9.20 -1.93
CA PHE A 95 -29.26 9.44 -3.11
C PHE A 95 -27.81 9.58 -2.72
N TYR A 96 -26.91 9.25 -3.65
CA TYR A 96 -25.47 9.31 -3.45
C TYR A 96 -24.87 10.40 -4.33
N GLN A 97 -23.97 11.16 -3.77
CA GLN A 97 -23.25 12.22 -4.48
C GLN A 97 -21.75 12.01 -4.36
N LYS A 98 -21.02 12.51 -5.36
CA LYS A 98 -19.57 12.54 -5.39
C LYS A 98 -19.11 13.98 -5.56
N ASN A 99 -18.23 14.44 -4.69
CA ASN A 99 -17.60 15.75 -4.78
C ASN A 99 -16.08 15.61 -4.92
N TRP A 100 -15.58 15.81 -6.09
CA TRP A 100 -14.16 15.71 -6.39
C TRP A 100 -13.41 17.02 -6.29
N ALA A 101 -14.10 18.16 -6.27
CA ALA A 101 -13.51 19.49 -6.45
C ALA A 101 -12.35 19.78 -5.48
N GLN A 102 -12.50 19.40 -4.23
CA GLN A 102 -11.45 19.63 -3.21
C GLN A 102 -10.27 18.69 -3.35
N THR A 103 -10.52 17.44 -3.76
CA THR A 103 -9.46 16.44 -3.99
C THR A 103 -8.74 16.71 -5.30
N ASP A 104 -9.44 17.18 -6.34
CA ASP A 104 -8.85 17.61 -7.62
C ASP A 104 -7.79 18.69 -7.44
N GLN A 105 -7.95 19.57 -6.44
CA GLN A 105 -6.94 20.58 -6.09
C GLN A 105 -5.61 19.98 -5.69
N TYR A 106 -5.60 18.81 -5.03
CA TYR A 106 -4.35 18.12 -4.68
C TYR A 106 -3.62 17.63 -5.93
N ALA A 107 -4.35 17.03 -6.87
CA ALA A 107 -3.77 16.57 -8.13
C ALA A 107 -3.22 17.74 -8.97
N GLU A 108 -3.96 18.86 -9.04
CA GLU A 108 -3.48 20.08 -9.69
C GLU A 108 -2.19 20.59 -9.05
N LEU A 109 -2.15 20.69 -7.73
CA LEU A 109 -1.00 21.22 -6.99
C LEU A 109 0.21 20.27 -7.08
N ALA A 110 0.00 18.95 -7.06
CA ALA A 110 1.05 17.96 -7.29
C ALA A 110 1.73 18.18 -8.65
N ASN A 111 0.93 18.32 -9.72
CA ASN A 111 1.45 18.61 -11.06
C ASN A 111 2.16 19.97 -11.11
N ARG A 112 1.57 21.01 -10.52
CA ARG A 112 2.14 22.38 -10.53
C ARG A 112 3.50 22.46 -9.89
N TYR A 113 3.71 21.76 -8.78
CA TYR A 113 4.94 21.83 -7.98
C TYR A 113 5.90 20.67 -8.25
N GLY A 114 5.48 19.63 -8.99
CA GLY A 114 6.26 18.42 -9.22
C GLY A 114 6.56 17.66 -7.93
N VAL A 115 5.61 17.65 -6.97
CA VAL A 115 5.74 16.96 -5.68
C VAL A 115 4.75 15.80 -5.66
N LYS A 116 5.23 14.57 -5.48
CA LYS A 116 4.39 13.37 -5.41
C LYS A 116 3.51 13.37 -4.18
N ILE A 117 2.39 12.68 -4.24
CA ILE A 117 1.48 12.53 -3.10
C ILE A 117 1.54 11.11 -2.56
N LEU A 118 1.75 10.99 -1.24
CA LEU A 118 1.31 9.85 -0.46
C LEU A 118 -0.06 10.19 0.13
N ALA A 119 -1.11 9.60 -0.42
CA ALA A 119 -2.47 9.81 0.08
C ALA A 119 -2.75 8.86 1.24
N ASN A 120 -2.91 9.39 2.46
CA ASN A 120 -3.49 8.65 3.56
C ASN A 120 -5.00 8.53 3.31
N LEU A 121 -5.42 7.38 2.81
CA LEU A 121 -6.81 7.10 2.47
C LEU A 121 -7.55 6.59 3.71
N TYR A 122 -8.44 7.41 4.25
CA TYR A 122 -9.14 7.13 5.51
C TYR A 122 -10.60 7.62 5.47
N ALA A 123 -11.22 7.70 6.62
CA ALA A 123 -12.54 8.25 6.84
C ALA A 123 -13.66 7.50 6.10
N THR A 124 -14.05 6.37 6.70
CA THR A 124 -15.19 5.58 6.21
C THR A 124 -16.48 6.43 6.19
N PRO A 125 -17.18 6.55 5.06
CA PRO A 125 -18.46 7.23 5.01
C PRO A 125 -19.48 6.61 5.97
N TRP A 126 -20.13 7.44 6.78
CA TRP A 126 -21.03 7.02 7.86
C TRP A 126 -22.08 5.99 7.44
N PHE A 127 -22.54 6.05 6.19
CA PHE A 127 -23.60 5.17 5.68
C PHE A 127 -23.11 3.74 5.30
N ILE A 128 -21.81 3.48 5.44
CA ILE A 128 -21.20 2.15 5.33
C ILE A 128 -20.29 1.85 6.53
N ALA A 129 -20.37 2.63 7.59
CA ALA A 129 -19.52 2.47 8.77
C ALA A 129 -20.11 1.42 9.74
N ASP A 130 -19.22 0.61 10.36
CA ASP A 130 -19.53 -0.35 11.42
C ASP A 130 -19.01 0.22 12.75
N CYS A 131 -19.85 1.01 13.39
CA CYS A 131 -19.47 1.76 14.57
C CYS A 131 -19.90 1.11 15.87
N PRO A 132 -19.12 1.27 16.96
CA PRO A 132 -19.58 0.98 18.31
C PRO A 132 -20.87 1.74 18.65
N ALA A 133 -21.72 1.13 19.48
CA ALA A 133 -22.95 1.77 19.93
C ALA A 133 -22.66 3.13 20.60
N GLY A 134 -23.43 4.16 20.25
CA GLY A 134 -23.27 5.51 20.77
C GLY A 134 -22.25 6.39 20.02
N THR A 135 -21.59 5.89 18.99
CA THR A 135 -20.74 6.71 18.14
C THR A 135 -21.58 7.76 17.39
N SER A 136 -21.16 9.02 17.43
CA SER A 136 -21.82 10.09 16.69
C SER A 136 -21.62 9.89 15.17
N ARG A 137 -22.49 10.52 14.36
CA ARG A 137 -22.33 10.51 12.91
C ARG A 137 -21.03 11.23 12.47
N GLU A 138 -20.67 12.26 13.21
CA GLU A 138 -19.44 13.04 13.00
C GLU A 138 -18.21 12.18 13.24
N ASP A 139 -18.24 11.26 14.23
CA ASP A 139 -17.11 10.39 14.57
C ASP A 139 -17.08 9.09 13.77
N ALA A 140 -18.13 8.81 12.98
CA ALA A 140 -18.24 7.56 12.20
C ALA A 140 -17.09 7.36 11.19
N TYR A 141 -16.36 8.41 10.86
CA TYR A 141 -15.21 8.32 9.96
C TYR A 141 -14.03 7.50 10.53
N HIS A 142 -13.99 7.29 11.85
CA HIS A 142 -13.03 6.42 12.50
C HIS A 142 -13.41 4.92 12.45
N CYS A 143 -14.63 4.61 12.07
CA CYS A 143 -15.13 3.24 12.10
C CYS A 143 -14.68 2.43 10.88
N PRO A 144 -14.49 1.11 11.02
CA PRO A 144 -14.28 0.24 9.87
C PRO A 144 -15.52 0.22 8.95
N PRO A 145 -15.36 -0.09 7.65
CA PRO A 145 -16.50 -0.28 6.77
C PRO A 145 -17.24 -1.59 7.07
N SER A 146 -18.59 -1.52 7.13
CA SER A 146 -19.50 -2.66 7.18
C SER A 146 -19.74 -3.29 5.80
N ASP A 147 -19.76 -2.46 4.75
CA ASP A 147 -19.91 -2.87 3.35
C ASP A 147 -18.56 -2.78 2.62
N LEU A 148 -17.79 -3.87 2.69
CA LEU A 148 -16.46 -3.95 2.07
C LEU A 148 -16.52 -3.92 0.54
N VAL A 149 -17.61 -4.37 -0.08
CA VAL A 149 -17.77 -4.32 -1.55
C VAL A 149 -17.89 -2.87 -2.00
N ARG A 150 -18.73 -2.10 -1.33
CA ARG A 150 -18.89 -0.67 -1.62
C ARG A 150 -17.64 0.12 -1.26
N TYR A 151 -17.00 -0.17 -0.14
CA TYR A 151 -15.74 0.46 0.25
C TYR A 151 -14.66 0.23 -0.80
N LYS A 152 -14.46 -1.02 -1.25
CA LYS A 152 -13.55 -1.37 -2.35
C LYS A 152 -13.85 -0.58 -3.62
N ALA A 153 -15.13 -0.46 -4.00
CA ALA A 153 -15.54 0.29 -5.18
C ALA A 153 -15.20 1.79 -5.06
N MET A 154 -15.42 2.40 -3.89
CA MET A 154 -15.06 3.80 -3.63
C MET A 154 -13.55 4.03 -3.73
N VAL A 155 -12.75 3.14 -3.14
CA VAL A 155 -11.29 3.19 -3.22
C VAL A 155 -10.82 3.04 -4.67
N ALA A 156 -11.41 2.10 -5.42
CA ALA A 156 -11.11 1.89 -6.83
C ALA A 156 -11.40 3.15 -7.68
N GLU A 157 -12.50 3.85 -7.41
CA GLU A 157 -12.81 5.09 -8.11
C GLU A 157 -11.77 6.19 -7.84
N VAL A 158 -11.31 6.32 -6.59
CA VAL A 158 -10.23 7.27 -6.24
C VAL A 158 -8.95 6.92 -6.98
N ALA A 159 -8.53 5.65 -6.94
CA ALA A 159 -7.30 5.18 -7.59
C ALA A 159 -7.34 5.32 -9.11
N ALA A 160 -8.50 5.08 -9.74
CA ALA A 160 -8.69 5.27 -11.17
C ALA A 160 -8.65 6.74 -11.58
N ARG A 161 -9.33 7.63 -10.80
CA ARG A 161 -9.41 9.05 -11.12
C ARG A 161 -8.06 9.75 -11.12
N TYR A 162 -7.20 9.38 -10.16
CA TYR A 162 -5.91 10.04 -9.96
C TYR A 162 -4.72 9.21 -10.45
N ALA A 163 -4.97 8.19 -11.27
CA ALA A 163 -3.91 7.35 -11.82
C ALA A 163 -2.83 8.18 -12.53
N GLY A 164 -1.56 7.94 -12.19
CA GLY A 164 -0.41 8.69 -12.68
C GLY A 164 -0.08 9.96 -11.90
N VAL A 165 -0.99 10.48 -11.09
CA VAL A 165 -0.76 11.67 -10.24
C VAL A 165 -0.71 11.32 -8.76
N ILE A 166 -1.62 10.44 -8.30
CA ILE A 166 -1.59 9.87 -6.96
C ILE A 166 -1.53 8.35 -7.13
N ASP A 167 -0.32 7.83 -7.04
CA ASP A 167 -0.04 6.40 -7.23
C ASP A 167 0.46 5.72 -5.95
N THR A 168 0.31 6.36 -4.80
CA THR A 168 0.71 5.77 -3.52
C THR A 168 -0.33 6.08 -2.45
N PHE A 169 -0.91 5.02 -1.87
CA PHE A 169 -2.01 5.09 -0.92
C PHE A 169 -1.64 4.39 0.39
N GLU A 170 -1.64 5.11 1.49
CA GLU A 170 -1.55 4.57 2.84
C GLU A 170 -2.96 4.35 3.37
N ILE A 171 -3.25 3.18 3.90
CA ILE A 171 -4.62 2.81 4.28
C ILE A 171 -4.82 2.95 5.78
N VAL A 172 -5.55 3.96 6.17
CA VAL A 172 -5.85 4.37 7.55
C VAL A 172 -4.60 4.85 8.30
N ASN A 173 -4.71 5.99 8.98
CA ASN A 173 -3.68 6.52 9.88
C ASN A 173 -3.75 5.79 11.22
N GLU A 174 -2.60 5.37 11.77
CA GLU A 174 -2.44 4.81 13.12
C GLU A 174 -3.55 3.80 13.52
N PRO A 175 -3.79 2.75 12.73
CA PRO A 175 -4.89 1.83 12.96
C PRO A 175 -4.78 1.04 14.28
N ASP A 176 -3.62 1.11 14.94
CA ASP A 176 -3.31 0.53 16.25
C ASP A 176 -3.72 1.42 17.43
N THR A 177 -4.33 2.59 17.16
CA THR A 177 -4.80 3.52 18.20
C THR A 177 -6.31 3.70 18.15
N ALA A 178 -6.96 3.62 19.32
CA ALA A 178 -8.40 3.86 19.45
C ALA A 178 -8.82 5.31 19.08
N ARG A 179 -7.85 6.23 18.99
CA ARG A 179 -8.11 7.60 18.53
C ARG A 179 -8.33 7.70 17.02
N ALA A 180 -7.66 6.85 16.25
CA ALA A 180 -7.66 6.94 14.80
C ALA A 180 -8.54 5.87 14.13
N PHE A 181 -8.71 4.70 14.76
CA PHE A 181 -9.52 3.60 14.23
C PHE A 181 -10.27 2.86 15.33
N TYR A 182 -11.61 2.83 15.24
CA TYR A 182 -12.49 2.21 16.25
C TYR A 182 -12.71 0.70 16.04
N GLY A 183 -12.00 0.11 15.09
CA GLY A 183 -12.11 -1.31 14.77
C GLY A 183 -11.05 -2.18 15.44
N SER A 184 -11.29 -3.49 15.39
CA SER A 184 -10.30 -4.51 15.79
C SER A 184 -9.22 -4.70 14.73
N PRO A 185 -8.08 -5.36 15.06
CA PRO A 185 -7.08 -5.76 14.07
C PRO A 185 -7.65 -6.59 12.91
N GLN A 186 -8.66 -7.45 13.18
CA GLN A 186 -9.34 -8.25 12.17
C GLN A 186 -10.20 -7.39 11.23
N GLN A 187 -10.84 -6.35 11.76
CA GLN A 187 -11.57 -5.39 10.93
C GLN A 187 -10.62 -4.54 10.10
N TYR A 188 -9.49 -4.13 10.65
CA TYR A 188 -8.46 -3.43 9.89
C TYR A 188 -7.87 -4.32 8.77
N ALA A 189 -7.57 -5.59 9.03
CA ALA A 189 -7.09 -6.53 8.02
C ALA A 189 -8.04 -6.63 6.82
N ARG A 190 -9.36 -6.74 7.07
CA ARG A 190 -10.37 -6.76 6.00
C ARG A 190 -10.46 -5.43 5.25
N THR A 191 -10.39 -4.31 5.96
CA THR A 191 -10.38 -2.96 5.38
C THR A 191 -9.17 -2.77 4.47
N LEU A 192 -7.98 -3.11 4.94
CA LEU A 192 -6.72 -3.03 4.21
C LEU A 192 -6.73 -3.92 2.96
N SER A 193 -7.19 -5.17 3.10
CA SER A 193 -7.30 -6.12 1.99
C SER A 193 -8.26 -5.62 0.91
N ALA A 194 -9.44 -5.11 1.29
CA ALA A 194 -10.42 -4.55 0.36
C ALA A 194 -9.90 -3.29 -0.34
N ALA A 195 -9.19 -2.41 0.39
CA ALA A 195 -8.56 -1.23 -0.19
C ALA A 195 -7.47 -1.62 -1.20
N ALA A 196 -6.58 -2.54 -0.86
CA ALA A 196 -5.52 -3.01 -1.75
C ALA A 196 -6.08 -3.62 -3.05
N ASP A 197 -7.11 -4.48 -2.93
CA ASP A 197 -7.80 -5.02 -4.09
C ASP A 197 -8.50 -3.94 -4.94
N GLY A 198 -8.98 -2.87 -4.32
CA GLY A 198 -9.59 -1.73 -5.00
C GLY A 198 -8.56 -0.90 -5.76
N VAL A 199 -7.46 -0.55 -5.11
CA VAL A 199 -6.36 0.24 -5.70
C VAL A 199 -5.74 -0.52 -6.87
N HIS A 200 -5.27 -1.74 -6.65
CA HIS A 200 -4.56 -2.53 -7.68
C HIS A 200 -5.47 -2.91 -8.85
N GLY A 201 -6.76 -3.18 -8.56
CA GLY A 201 -7.73 -3.47 -9.61
C GLY A 201 -8.02 -2.30 -10.54
N ALA A 202 -7.95 -1.07 -10.02
CA ALA A 202 -8.22 0.15 -10.78
C ALA A 202 -6.95 0.79 -11.36
N ASN A 203 -5.83 0.72 -10.63
CA ASN A 203 -4.52 1.24 -11.05
C ASN A 203 -3.42 0.23 -10.69
N PRO A 204 -3.08 -0.72 -11.59
CA PRO A 204 -2.07 -1.74 -11.34
C PRO A 204 -0.64 -1.21 -11.11
N LYS A 205 -0.39 0.08 -11.37
CA LYS A 205 0.89 0.73 -11.10
C LYS A 205 0.94 1.41 -9.75
N ALA A 206 -0.21 1.59 -9.10
CA ALA A 206 -0.28 2.19 -7.79
C ALA A 206 0.31 1.26 -6.72
N ARG A 207 0.81 1.88 -5.64
CA ARG A 207 1.37 1.19 -4.49
C ARG A 207 0.47 1.38 -3.27
N VAL A 208 0.29 0.30 -2.52
CA VAL A 208 -0.48 0.31 -1.27
C VAL A 208 0.48 0.17 -0.09
N ALA A 209 0.40 1.11 0.83
CA ALA A 209 1.09 1.10 2.10
C ALA A 209 0.13 0.66 3.22
N ILE A 210 0.63 -0.19 4.12
CA ILE A 210 -0.07 -0.45 5.39
C ILE A 210 -0.13 0.84 6.19
N GLY A 211 -1.17 1.08 7.01
CA GLY A 211 -1.23 2.26 7.88
C GLY A 211 -0.08 2.30 8.89
N GLY A 212 0.57 3.45 8.99
CA GLY A 212 1.69 3.64 9.90
C GLY A 212 1.28 3.42 11.35
N VAL A 213 1.90 2.45 12.03
CA VAL A 213 1.61 2.17 13.43
C VAL A 213 2.30 3.19 14.35
N ALA A 214 1.56 3.65 15.37
CA ALA A 214 2.05 4.58 16.39
C ALA A 214 2.81 3.85 17.49
N ARG A 215 2.40 2.63 17.87
CA ARG A 215 3.01 1.82 18.92
C ARG A 215 4.17 1.00 18.37
N ILE A 216 5.32 1.64 18.22
CA ILE A 216 6.53 0.99 17.70
C ILE A 216 7.29 0.13 18.72
N SER A 217 6.85 0.10 19.99
CA SER A 217 7.46 -0.69 21.06
C SER A 217 7.24 -2.20 20.93
N ASP A 218 6.09 -2.60 20.37
CA ASP A 218 5.69 -3.98 20.17
C ASP A 218 5.04 -4.20 18.81
N THR A 219 4.79 -5.47 18.46
CA THR A 219 4.23 -5.87 17.16
C THR A 219 2.83 -6.47 17.27
N GLN A 220 2.22 -6.49 18.46
CA GLN A 220 1.00 -7.23 18.75
C GLN A 220 -0.16 -6.90 17.79
N PHE A 221 -0.36 -5.61 17.50
CA PHE A 221 -1.39 -5.20 16.56
C PHE A 221 -1.12 -5.74 15.15
N THR A 222 0.09 -5.54 14.65
CA THR A 222 0.48 -5.97 13.30
C THR A 222 0.47 -7.49 13.17
N ASP A 223 0.91 -8.23 14.22
CA ASP A 223 0.82 -9.69 14.28
C ASP A 223 -0.64 -10.17 14.16
N ALA A 224 -1.57 -9.52 14.88
CA ALA A 224 -2.98 -9.85 14.82
C ALA A 224 -3.60 -9.52 13.45
N VAL A 225 -3.18 -8.43 12.79
CA VAL A 225 -3.59 -8.07 11.43
C VAL A 225 -3.12 -9.11 10.41
N LEU A 226 -1.84 -9.48 10.44
CA LEU A 226 -1.26 -10.45 9.49
C LEU A 226 -1.79 -11.88 9.72
N ALA A 227 -2.12 -12.22 10.98
CA ALA A 227 -2.76 -13.49 11.31
C ALA A 227 -4.21 -13.56 10.81
N ALA A 228 -4.93 -12.43 10.81
CA ALA A 228 -6.32 -12.35 10.36
C ALA A 228 -6.47 -12.50 8.83
N ASP A 229 -5.49 -12.02 8.06
CA ASP A 229 -5.43 -12.20 6.59
C ASP A 229 -4.00 -12.50 6.13
N PRO A 230 -3.62 -13.78 6.03
CA PRO A 230 -2.30 -14.19 5.57
C PRO A 230 -1.97 -13.83 4.11
N SER A 231 -2.93 -13.30 3.34
CA SER A 231 -2.70 -12.84 1.97
C SER A 231 -2.16 -11.41 1.91
N LEU A 232 -2.26 -10.63 2.99
CA LEU A 232 -1.83 -9.23 3.04
C LEU A 232 -0.38 -8.99 2.61
N PRO A 233 0.61 -9.81 3.01
CA PRO A 233 2.00 -9.60 2.58
C PRO A 233 2.19 -9.58 1.05
N ALA A 234 1.29 -10.21 0.30
CA ALA A 234 1.33 -10.21 -1.16
C ALA A 234 0.57 -9.04 -1.79
N LYS A 235 -0.21 -8.29 -0.99
CA LYS A 235 -1.03 -7.16 -1.43
C LYS A 235 -0.45 -5.80 -1.04
N ILE A 236 0.50 -5.78 -0.10
CA ILE A 236 1.08 -4.56 0.45
C ILE A 236 2.45 -4.32 -0.18
N ASP A 237 2.61 -3.15 -0.79
CA ASP A 237 3.83 -2.78 -1.50
C ASP A 237 4.82 -2.04 -0.60
N ILE A 238 4.33 -1.34 0.43
CA ILE A 238 5.12 -0.48 1.30
C ILE A 238 4.76 -0.77 2.76
N SER A 239 5.78 -1.05 3.58
CA SER A 239 5.64 -1.12 5.04
C SER A 239 5.81 0.27 5.65
N THR A 240 5.03 0.62 6.67
CA THR A 240 5.10 1.95 7.28
C THR A 240 5.10 1.90 8.79
N ILE A 241 5.75 2.88 9.41
CA ILE A 241 5.73 3.15 10.86
C ILE A 241 5.73 4.66 11.11
N HIS A 242 5.22 5.08 12.27
CA HIS A 242 5.42 6.42 12.81
C HIS A 242 6.53 6.37 13.86
N LEU A 243 7.52 7.22 13.74
CA LEU A 243 8.69 7.15 14.59
C LEU A 243 8.85 8.39 15.48
N ARG A 244 8.56 8.23 16.77
CA ARG A 244 8.84 9.23 17.80
C ARG A 244 9.64 8.58 18.91
N THR A 245 10.97 8.79 18.87
CA THR A 245 11.93 8.15 19.77
C THR A 245 13.19 9.00 19.92
N SER A 246 14.06 8.67 20.86
CA SER A 246 15.35 9.34 20.99
C SER A 246 16.26 9.09 19.77
N ALA A 247 17.16 10.02 19.48
CA ALA A 247 18.12 9.91 18.39
C ALA A 247 18.93 8.60 18.45
N ARG A 248 19.30 8.18 19.67
CA ARG A 248 20.03 6.94 19.91
C ARG A 248 19.25 5.68 19.48
N ALA A 249 17.93 5.67 19.67
CA ALA A 249 17.11 4.48 19.41
C ALA A 249 16.58 4.41 17.95
N ALA A 250 16.56 5.53 17.25
CA ALA A 250 15.88 5.66 15.97
C ALA A 250 16.33 4.62 14.93
N ALA A 251 17.63 4.55 14.63
CA ALA A 251 18.17 3.60 13.64
C ALA A 251 17.91 2.13 14.03
N THR A 252 18.05 1.80 15.33
CA THR A 252 17.80 0.44 15.84
C THR A 252 16.33 0.02 15.68
N LEU A 253 15.39 0.94 15.94
CA LEU A 253 13.97 0.68 15.77
C LEU A 253 13.60 0.51 14.29
N VAL A 254 14.15 1.32 13.41
CA VAL A 254 13.97 1.19 11.96
C VAL A 254 14.45 -0.17 11.48
N ASP A 255 15.66 -0.59 11.82
CA ASP A 255 16.21 -1.91 11.44
C ASP A 255 15.37 -3.07 12.01
N ARG A 256 14.88 -2.94 13.26
CA ARG A 256 13.99 -3.92 13.89
C ARG A 256 12.69 -4.08 13.09
N TRP A 257 12.01 -2.99 12.76
CA TRP A 257 10.76 -3.03 12.02
C TRP A 257 10.94 -3.49 10.57
N ARG A 258 12.02 -3.09 9.92
CA ARG A 258 12.37 -3.59 8.59
C ARG A 258 12.54 -5.12 8.60
N LYS A 259 13.30 -5.65 9.56
CA LYS A 259 13.48 -7.11 9.73
C LYS A 259 12.17 -7.82 10.06
N TYR A 260 11.34 -7.21 10.90
CA TYR A 260 10.02 -7.73 11.25
C TYR A 260 9.15 -7.89 9.99
N PHE A 261 8.95 -6.84 9.22
CA PHE A 261 8.13 -6.90 8.01
C PHE A 261 8.68 -7.91 6.99
N THR A 262 9.99 -7.91 6.76
CA THR A 262 10.63 -8.88 5.86
C THR A 262 10.41 -10.33 6.33
N SER A 263 10.47 -10.61 7.63
CA SER A 263 10.24 -11.95 8.18
C SER A 263 8.80 -12.45 7.99
N HIS A 264 7.85 -11.53 7.80
CA HIS A 264 6.44 -11.79 7.51
C HIS A 264 6.10 -11.76 6.00
N GLY A 265 7.12 -11.68 5.12
CA GLY A 265 6.93 -11.71 3.67
C GLY A 265 6.62 -10.35 3.04
N MET A 266 6.60 -9.27 3.81
CA MET A 266 6.49 -7.90 3.31
C MET A 266 7.88 -7.40 2.92
N ASN A 267 8.25 -7.62 1.66
CA ASN A 267 9.60 -7.36 1.14
C ASN A 267 9.74 -6.00 0.44
N GLY A 268 8.70 -5.19 0.48
CA GLY A 268 8.72 -3.82 -0.02
C GLY A 268 9.55 -2.88 0.88
N PRO A 269 9.72 -1.62 0.46
CA PRO A 269 10.43 -0.63 1.24
C PRO A 269 9.74 -0.31 2.58
N LEU A 270 10.53 0.16 3.54
CA LEU A 270 10.03 0.71 4.79
C LEU A 270 10.02 2.25 4.68
N TRP A 271 8.87 2.86 4.92
CA TRP A 271 8.68 4.30 4.99
C TRP A 271 8.33 4.74 6.41
N LEU A 272 8.92 5.82 6.86
CA LEU A 272 8.50 6.52 8.06
C LEU A 272 7.49 7.58 7.62
N THR A 273 6.21 7.29 7.70
CA THR A 273 5.16 8.18 7.19
C THR A 273 4.82 9.32 8.14
N GLU A 274 5.33 9.27 9.38
CA GLU A 274 5.44 10.40 10.29
C GLU A 274 6.75 10.34 11.09
N PHE A 275 7.49 11.43 11.05
CA PHE A 275 8.68 11.65 11.84
C PHE A 275 8.80 13.13 12.19
N GLY A 276 9.13 13.43 13.44
CA GLY A 276 9.28 14.80 13.90
C GLY A 276 9.93 14.87 15.28
N TYR A 277 10.23 16.08 15.70
CA TYR A 277 10.71 16.41 17.04
C TYR A 277 10.12 17.75 17.48
N PRO A 278 9.52 17.86 18.68
CA PRO A 278 8.85 19.08 19.09
C PRO A 278 9.86 20.24 19.27
N ALA A 279 9.44 21.42 18.80
CA ALA A 279 10.18 22.66 19.03
C ALA A 279 9.93 23.24 20.44
N GLU A 280 8.77 22.91 21.03
CA GLU A 280 8.46 23.36 22.40
C GLU A 280 9.27 22.56 23.42
N THR A 281 10.09 23.27 24.21
CA THR A 281 11.07 22.67 25.15
C THR A 281 10.41 21.73 26.17
N ALA A 282 9.19 22.02 26.60
CA ALA A 282 8.44 21.19 27.55
C ALA A 282 8.17 19.76 27.03
N PHE A 283 8.06 19.60 25.73
CA PHE A 283 7.76 18.31 25.08
C PHE A 283 8.98 17.64 24.44
N GLN A 284 10.16 18.26 24.52
CA GLN A 284 11.40 17.68 24.01
C GLN A 284 11.82 16.46 24.86
N PHE A 285 11.71 15.27 24.27
CA PHE A 285 11.84 13.98 24.97
C PHE A 285 13.26 13.39 24.97
N ASP A 286 14.20 13.93 24.18
CA ASP A 286 15.60 13.50 24.18
C ASP A 286 16.45 14.51 24.97
N ALA A 287 17.06 14.03 26.06
CA ALA A 287 17.85 14.91 26.97
C ALA A 287 19.03 15.61 26.28
N LYS A 288 19.57 15.04 25.19
CA LYS A 288 20.66 15.63 24.42
C LYS A 288 20.20 16.81 23.55
N PHE A 289 18.91 16.87 23.20
CA PHE A 289 18.35 17.86 22.29
C PHE A 289 17.26 18.67 23.00
N ARG A 290 17.68 19.62 23.86
CA ARG A 290 16.77 20.54 24.53
C ARG A 290 17.18 21.99 24.26
N GLY A 291 16.22 22.86 23.99
CA GLY A 291 16.48 24.27 23.68
C GLY A 291 15.69 24.83 22.52
N GLY A 292 14.41 24.43 22.39
CA GLY A 292 13.51 25.02 21.44
C GLY A 292 13.76 24.59 19.97
N GLU A 293 13.55 25.51 19.04
CA GLU A 293 13.66 25.26 17.60
C GLU A 293 15.06 24.85 17.14
N SER A 294 16.11 25.36 17.80
CA SER A 294 17.51 24.99 17.50
C SER A 294 17.78 23.54 17.87
N ALA A 295 17.22 23.06 18.98
CA ALA A 295 17.32 21.66 19.38
C ALA A 295 16.50 20.74 18.47
N GLN A 296 15.34 21.19 17.98
CA GLN A 296 14.58 20.49 16.95
C GLN A 296 15.44 20.27 15.68
N ALA A 297 16.07 21.32 15.19
CA ALA A 297 16.95 21.25 14.02
C ALA A 297 18.11 20.29 14.23
N ALA A 298 18.83 20.40 15.36
CA ALA A 298 19.95 19.54 15.71
C ALA A 298 19.54 18.06 15.86
N PHE A 299 18.34 17.79 16.39
CA PHE A 299 17.81 16.41 16.48
C PHE A 299 17.58 15.80 15.09
N LEU A 300 16.93 16.54 14.19
CA LEU A 300 16.67 16.06 12.83
C LEU A 300 17.98 15.82 12.06
N GLU A 301 18.93 16.76 12.14
CA GLU A 301 20.24 16.65 11.51
C GLU A 301 21.01 15.40 11.98
N ALA A 302 21.01 15.16 13.27
CA ALA A 302 21.71 14.02 13.87
C ALA A 302 21.03 12.66 13.59
N THR A 303 19.72 12.65 13.32
CA THR A 303 18.92 11.41 13.32
C THR A 303 18.64 10.88 11.91
N MET A 304 18.31 11.77 10.96
CA MET A 304 17.88 11.37 9.62
C MET A 304 18.89 10.49 8.86
N PRO A 305 20.20 10.77 8.87
CA PRO A 305 21.17 9.90 8.17
C PRO A 305 21.21 8.48 8.72
N GLY A 306 21.10 8.33 10.05
CA GLY A 306 21.05 7.02 10.70
C GLY A 306 19.78 6.23 10.35
N ILE A 307 18.64 6.89 10.23
CA ILE A 307 17.37 6.29 9.82
C ILE A 307 17.45 5.75 8.39
N VAL A 308 17.97 6.53 7.44
CA VAL A 308 18.19 6.10 6.04
C VAL A 308 19.21 4.97 6.00
N GLY A 309 20.33 5.09 6.72
CA GLY A 309 21.35 4.05 6.83
C GLY A 309 20.84 2.73 7.42
N ALA A 310 19.81 2.76 8.27
CA ALA A 310 19.12 1.58 8.80
C ALA A 310 18.11 0.95 7.81
N GLY A 311 17.89 1.58 6.65
CA GLY A 311 17.09 1.04 5.56
C GLY A 311 15.69 1.61 5.41
N ALA A 312 15.40 2.78 5.99
CA ALA A 312 14.21 3.53 5.60
C ALA A 312 14.43 4.14 4.21
N GLU A 313 13.49 3.87 3.27
CA GLU A 313 13.54 4.45 1.93
C GLU A 313 13.02 5.89 1.91
N MET A 314 12.03 6.20 2.73
CA MET A 314 11.43 7.54 2.82
C MET A 314 11.20 7.95 4.28
N ILE A 315 11.41 9.24 4.56
CA ILE A 315 11.12 9.85 5.86
C ILE A 315 10.21 11.04 5.62
N PHE A 316 9.00 11.01 6.15
CA PHE A 316 8.06 12.12 6.08
C PHE A 316 8.17 12.96 7.35
N ILE A 317 8.74 14.14 7.21
CA ILE A 317 8.92 15.09 8.30
C ILE A 317 7.64 15.90 8.49
N THR A 318 7.19 16.10 9.74
CA THR A 318 6.05 16.98 10.03
C THR A 318 6.31 18.37 9.47
N GLN A 319 5.46 18.79 8.52
CA GLN A 319 5.69 20.00 7.74
C GLN A 319 5.35 21.26 8.50
N ARG A 320 4.22 21.27 9.20
CA ARG A 320 3.70 22.44 9.90
C ARG A 320 3.32 22.14 11.32
N ASP A 321 3.33 23.17 12.16
CA ASP A 321 2.72 23.09 13.48
C ASP A 321 1.21 22.87 13.37
N TRP A 322 0.63 22.18 14.35
CA TRP A 322 -0.79 21.84 14.36
C TRP A 322 -1.34 21.71 15.77
N GLY A 323 -2.54 22.24 15.99
CA GLY A 323 -3.30 22.05 17.23
C GLY A 323 -2.55 22.35 18.51
N SER A 324 -2.67 21.45 19.47
CA SER A 324 -2.03 21.54 20.81
C SER A 324 -1.56 20.15 21.25
N GLY A 325 -0.62 20.13 22.22
CA GLY A 325 -0.11 18.90 22.83
C GLY A 325 1.33 18.56 22.45
N ALA A 326 1.77 17.39 22.84
CA ALA A 326 3.17 16.98 22.82
C ALA A 326 3.85 17.05 21.45
N PHE A 327 3.10 16.90 20.38
CA PHE A 327 3.64 16.88 19.01
C PHE A 327 3.22 18.09 18.18
N ALA A 328 2.45 19.02 18.76
CA ALA A 328 1.89 20.17 18.05
C ALA A 328 2.95 21.09 17.42
N SER A 329 4.16 21.16 17.99
CA SER A 329 5.26 21.99 17.52
C SER A 329 6.32 21.23 16.71
N GLU A 330 6.03 20.01 16.21
CA GLU A 330 6.96 19.21 15.42
C GLU A 330 7.20 19.77 14.01
N GLY A 331 6.34 20.67 13.53
CA GLY A 331 6.46 21.24 12.20
C GLY A 331 7.79 21.93 11.96
N ILE A 332 8.31 21.82 10.74
CA ILE A 332 9.45 22.64 10.27
C ILE A 332 9.02 24.05 9.87
N LEU A 333 7.69 24.27 9.80
CA LEU A 333 7.03 25.55 9.58
C LEU A 333 6.20 25.89 10.81
N SER A 334 6.35 27.12 11.29
CA SER A 334 5.43 27.70 12.29
C SER A 334 4.28 28.38 11.58
N THR A 335 3.06 28.00 11.93
CA THR A 335 1.82 28.55 11.37
C THR A 335 0.66 28.38 12.34
N THR A 336 -0.50 28.95 12.01
CA THR A 336 -1.72 28.77 12.78
C THR A 336 -2.45 27.48 12.37
N ASP A 337 -3.24 26.92 13.30
CA ASP A 337 -4.11 25.77 13.07
C ASP A 337 -5.53 26.10 13.56
N PRO A 338 -6.59 25.91 12.77
CA PRO A 338 -6.58 25.49 11.36
C PRO A 338 -5.93 26.55 10.42
N LEU A 339 -5.46 26.09 9.26
CA LEU A 339 -4.85 26.95 8.26
C LEU A 339 -5.89 27.92 7.67
N PRO A 340 -5.69 29.24 7.78
CA PRO A 340 -6.56 30.21 7.11
C PRO A 340 -6.28 30.28 5.59
N ALA A 341 -7.11 31.00 4.86
CA ALA A 341 -6.94 31.18 3.41
C ALA A 341 -5.58 31.81 3.02
N ASN A 342 -5.04 32.69 3.88
CA ASN A 342 -3.72 33.29 3.71
C ASN A 342 -2.89 33.01 4.97
N PRO A 343 -2.28 31.81 5.10
CA PRO A 343 -1.55 31.46 6.30
C PRO A 343 -0.27 32.27 6.43
N ALA A 344 -0.03 32.81 7.61
CA ALA A 344 1.29 33.31 7.96
C ALA A 344 2.20 32.11 8.22
N VAL A 345 3.20 31.92 7.36
CA VAL A 345 4.13 30.78 7.42
C VAL A 345 5.54 31.30 7.69
N ARG A 346 6.15 30.82 8.77
CA ARG A 346 7.54 31.09 9.10
C ARG A 346 8.34 29.77 9.07
N ARG A 347 9.45 29.74 8.37
CA ARG A 347 10.40 28.63 8.39
C ARG A 347 11.16 28.63 9.70
N LYS A 348 11.21 27.49 10.38
CA LYS A 348 12.06 27.25 11.54
C LYS A 348 13.47 26.82 11.09
N PRO A 349 14.51 26.85 11.93
CA PRO A 349 15.84 26.33 11.58
C PRO A 349 15.84 24.90 11.03
N ALA A 350 14.92 24.06 11.51
CA ALA A 350 14.70 22.70 11.03
C ALA A 350 14.35 22.61 9.53
N PHE A 351 13.78 23.67 8.93
CA PHE A 351 13.49 23.72 7.50
C PHE A 351 14.75 23.59 6.63
N ASP A 352 15.81 24.32 7.02
CA ASP A 352 17.07 24.29 6.27
C ASP A 352 17.81 22.95 6.45
N VAL A 353 17.69 22.32 7.60
CA VAL A 353 18.18 20.95 7.83
C VAL A 353 17.49 19.96 6.90
N VAL A 354 16.15 20.01 6.81
CA VAL A 354 15.37 19.13 5.93
C VAL A 354 15.73 19.38 4.46
N ARG A 355 15.89 20.63 4.07
CA ARG A 355 16.33 20.99 2.70
C ARG A 355 17.72 20.45 2.38
N SER A 356 18.66 20.54 3.31
CA SER A 356 20.01 19.98 3.14
C SER A 356 19.99 18.46 3.09
N ALA A 357 19.16 17.81 3.91
CA ALA A 357 18.94 16.38 3.88
C ALA A 357 18.34 15.91 2.54
N ALA A 358 17.35 16.64 2.00
CA ALA A 358 16.78 16.34 0.69
C ALA A 358 17.80 16.44 -0.45
N ALA A 359 18.80 17.30 -0.33
CA ALA A 359 19.86 17.42 -1.32
C ALA A 359 20.95 16.33 -1.19
N SER A 360 21.14 15.75 -0.01
CA SER A 360 22.27 14.85 0.30
C SER A 360 21.89 13.40 0.56
N LEU A 361 20.68 13.14 1.09
CA LEU A 361 20.20 11.78 1.32
C LEU A 361 19.62 11.24 0.01
N VAL A 362 20.41 10.43 -0.68
CA VAL A 362 19.97 9.72 -1.87
C VAL A 362 19.47 8.34 -1.44
N PRO A 363 18.41 7.78 -2.07
CA PRO A 363 17.98 6.43 -1.80
C PRO A 363 19.15 5.46 -1.90
N VAL A 364 19.51 4.83 -0.78
CA VAL A 364 20.40 3.67 -0.83
C VAL A 364 19.57 2.59 -1.50
N ALA A 365 20.00 2.15 -2.68
CA ALA A 365 19.41 0.98 -3.32
C ALA A 365 19.56 -0.18 -2.32
N LEU A 366 18.47 -0.48 -1.60
CA LEU A 366 18.43 -1.69 -0.78
C LEU A 366 18.72 -2.86 -1.72
N PRO A 367 19.55 -3.85 -1.30
CA PRO A 367 19.69 -5.06 -2.07
C PRO A 367 18.27 -5.57 -2.33
N ALA A 368 17.96 -5.83 -3.60
CA ALA A 368 16.66 -6.35 -3.98
C ALA A 368 16.30 -7.51 -3.03
N PRO A 369 15.06 -7.56 -2.51
CA PRO A 369 14.68 -8.61 -1.58
C PRO A 369 15.02 -9.96 -2.18
N PRO A 370 15.46 -10.94 -1.35
CA PRO A 370 15.85 -12.24 -1.86
C PRO A 370 14.71 -12.82 -2.70
N GLY A 371 15.05 -13.16 -3.92
CA GLY A 371 14.08 -13.59 -4.90
C GLY A 371 13.36 -14.88 -4.52
N THR A 372 12.16 -15.07 -5.01
CA THR A 372 11.36 -16.28 -4.78
C THR A 372 11.61 -17.30 -5.88
N VAL A 373 12.10 -18.48 -5.48
CA VAL A 373 12.26 -19.61 -6.41
C VAL A 373 10.87 -20.21 -6.68
N SER A 374 10.45 -20.20 -7.93
CA SER A 374 9.29 -20.96 -8.41
C SER A 374 9.68 -22.37 -8.84
N PHE A 375 8.98 -23.36 -8.28
CA PHE A 375 9.09 -24.76 -8.68
C PHE A 375 7.75 -25.49 -8.44
N PRO A 376 7.24 -26.28 -9.39
CA PRO A 376 7.74 -26.48 -10.74
C PRO A 376 7.58 -25.24 -11.63
N TYR A 377 8.56 -25.01 -12.51
CA TYR A 377 8.52 -23.90 -13.47
C TYR A 377 7.34 -24.07 -14.45
N SER A 378 6.57 -23.01 -14.64
CA SER A 378 5.14 -23.03 -14.90
C SER A 378 4.65 -23.49 -16.27
N LYS A 379 5.38 -23.37 -17.35
CA LYS A 379 4.75 -23.57 -18.67
C LYS A 379 4.66 -25.04 -19.10
N ASN A 380 5.54 -25.91 -18.59
CA ASN A 380 5.47 -27.37 -18.83
C ASN A 380 5.70 -28.11 -17.51
N ARG A 381 4.62 -28.30 -16.76
CA ARG A 381 4.64 -29.10 -15.50
C ARG A 381 4.87 -30.60 -15.77
N SER A 382 5.67 -30.92 -16.77
CA SER A 382 6.01 -32.30 -17.10
C SER A 382 7.52 -32.47 -17.23
N ALA A 383 8.04 -33.59 -16.71
CA ALA A 383 9.42 -33.99 -16.88
C ALA A 383 9.48 -35.38 -17.52
N LYS A 384 10.25 -35.52 -18.58
CA LYS A 384 10.50 -36.84 -19.21
C LYS A 384 11.62 -37.56 -18.49
N VAL A 385 11.46 -38.86 -18.27
CA VAL A 385 12.54 -39.71 -17.71
C VAL A 385 13.52 -40.04 -18.82
N VAL A 386 14.78 -39.64 -18.65
CA VAL A 386 15.86 -39.96 -19.57
C VAL A 386 17.02 -40.59 -18.78
N ARG A 387 17.45 -41.78 -19.18
CA ARG A 387 18.59 -42.50 -18.52
C ARG A 387 18.44 -42.56 -16.99
N LYS A 388 17.23 -42.96 -16.52
CA LYS A 388 16.89 -43.10 -15.09
C LYS A 388 16.90 -41.80 -14.29
N ALA A 389 16.85 -40.65 -14.93
CA ALA A 389 16.81 -39.34 -14.29
C ALA A 389 15.73 -38.44 -14.91
N ILE A 390 15.31 -37.44 -14.16
CA ILE A 390 14.47 -36.36 -14.64
C ILE A 390 15.22 -35.04 -14.51
N THR A 391 14.90 -34.09 -15.37
CA THR A 391 15.36 -32.69 -15.23
C THR A 391 14.24 -31.86 -14.64
N LEU A 392 14.55 -31.17 -13.54
CA LEU A 392 13.65 -30.25 -12.84
C LEU A 392 14.08 -28.83 -13.14
N ASN A 393 13.16 -28.02 -13.64
CA ASN A 393 13.43 -26.62 -13.98
C ASN A 393 12.89 -25.70 -12.88
N PHE A 394 13.69 -24.75 -12.47
CA PHE A 394 13.39 -23.71 -11.49
C PHE A 394 13.48 -22.37 -12.17
N ALA A 395 12.69 -21.39 -11.70
CA ALA A 395 12.79 -20.01 -12.13
C ALA A 395 12.86 -19.09 -10.93
N CYS A 396 13.62 -18.01 -11.05
CA CYS A 396 13.59 -16.88 -10.16
C CYS A 396 12.57 -15.88 -10.71
N VAL A 397 11.44 -15.72 -10.02
CA VAL A 397 10.31 -14.89 -10.49
C VAL A 397 10.32 -13.49 -9.91
N SER A 398 11.43 -13.03 -9.39
CA SER A 398 11.59 -11.71 -8.77
C SER A 398 12.80 -10.96 -9.30
N ALA A 399 12.85 -9.66 -9.01
CA ALA A 399 13.94 -8.77 -9.43
C ALA A 399 15.27 -9.02 -8.68
N GLY A 400 15.25 -9.77 -7.57
CA GLY A 400 16.44 -10.11 -6.78
C GLY A 400 16.95 -11.52 -7.04
N ILE A 401 18.19 -11.81 -6.63
CA ILE A 401 18.77 -13.16 -6.68
C ILE A 401 17.93 -14.09 -5.80
N CYS A 402 17.47 -15.21 -6.36
CA CYS A 402 16.79 -16.24 -5.62
C CYS A 402 17.81 -17.13 -4.93
N PRO A 403 17.81 -17.20 -3.57
CA PRO A 403 18.68 -18.09 -2.85
C PRO A 403 18.29 -19.54 -3.09
N SER A 404 19.23 -20.45 -2.82
CA SER A 404 18.95 -21.88 -2.82
C SER A 404 17.79 -22.22 -1.90
N LYS A 405 16.78 -22.97 -2.39
CA LYS A 405 15.58 -23.34 -1.65
C LYS A 405 15.33 -24.84 -1.72
N GLN A 406 14.90 -25.41 -0.61
CA GLN A 406 14.60 -26.85 -0.51
C GLN A 406 13.12 -27.11 -0.78
N PHE A 407 12.87 -28.17 -1.58
CA PHE A 407 11.54 -28.70 -1.89
C PHE A 407 11.50 -30.21 -1.62
N ARG A 408 10.31 -30.74 -1.44
CA ARG A 408 10.04 -32.18 -1.37
C ARG A 408 9.15 -32.59 -2.55
N LEU A 409 9.63 -33.52 -3.36
CA LEU A 409 8.89 -34.13 -4.45
C LEU A 409 8.39 -35.49 -4.00
N THR A 410 7.08 -35.71 -3.92
CA THR A 410 6.46 -36.97 -3.47
C THR A 410 5.66 -37.58 -4.62
N LEU A 411 6.00 -38.82 -4.97
CA LEU A 411 5.26 -39.61 -5.96
C LEU A 411 4.04 -40.28 -5.33
N THR A 412 3.10 -40.71 -6.16
CA THR A 412 1.85 -41.38 -5.75
C THR A 412 2.04 -42.65 -4.94
N ASN A 413 3.22 -43.33 -5.03
CA ASN A 413 3.57 -44.48 -4.23
C ASN A 413 4.25 -44.15 -2.89
N GLY A 414 4.25 -42.87 -2.49
CA GLY A 414 4.89 -42.41 -1.27
C GLY A 414 6.40 -42.18 -1.36
N SER A 415 7.06 -42.54 -2.48
CA SER A 415 8.48 -42.23 -2.67
C SER A 415 8.70 -40.72 -2.67
N ALA A 416 9.57 -40.22 -1.78
CA ALA A 416 9.85 -38.81 -1.65
C ALA A 416 11.33 -38.50 -1.95
N TYR A 417 11.55 -37.37 -2.58
CA TYR A 417 12.87 -36.83 -2.94
C TYR A 417 13.06 -35.47 -2.33
N ARG A 418 14.18 -35.24 -1.70
CA ARG A 418 14.64 -33.90 -1.33
C ARG A 418 15.27 -33.26 -2.56
N VAL A 419 14.77 -32.09 -2.93
CA VAL A 419 15.23 -31.34 -4.08
C VAL A 419 15.68 -29.97 -3.58
N VAL A 420 16.90 -29.57 -3.92
CA VAL A 420 17.45 -28.26 -3.54
C VAL A 420 17.73 -27.49 -4.82
N SER A 421 17.06 -26.34 -5.03
CA SER A 421 17.40 -25.48 -6.15
C SER A 421 18.78 -24.88 -5.96
N PRO A 422 19.55 -24.63 -7.03
CA PRO A 422 20.71 -23.74 -6.93
C PRO A 422 20.24 -22.30 -6.65
N ALA A 423 21.15 -21.42 -6.28
CA ALA A 423 20.91 -19.99 -6.34
C ALA A 423 20.74 -19.56 -7.83
N ILE A 424 19.73 -18.73 -8.09
CA ILE A 424 19.36 -18.35 -9.46
C ILE A 424 19.39 -16.84 -9.58
N PRO A 425 20.06 -16.25 -10.60
CA PRO A 425 19.99 -14.82 -10.85
C PRO A 425 18.54 -14.32 -11.03
N ALA A 426 18.31 -13.03 -10.78
CA ALA A 426 17.01 -12.39 -10.98
C ALA A 426 16.47 -12.67 -12.40
N GLY A 427 15.22 -13.09 -12.48
CA GLY A 427 14.56 -13.44 -13.74
C GLY A 427 15.15 -14.67 -14.47
N GLY A 428 16.19 -15.29 -13.90
CA GLY A 428 16.88 -16.44 -14.50
C GLY A 428 16.17 -17.77 -14.26
N THR A 429 16.69 -18.81 -14.91
CA THR A 429 16.25 -20.20 -14.73
C THR A 429 17.43 -21.11 -14.45
N ALA A 430 17.18 -22.24 -13.77
CA ALA A 430 18.14 -23.28 -13.55
C ALA A 430 17.53 -24.66 -13.73
N ALA A 431 18.33 -25.62 -14.18
CA ALA A 431 17.92 -27.01 -14.34
C ALA A 431 18.72 -27.91 -13.38
N LEU A 432 18.01 -28.79 -12.68
CA LEU A 432 18.62 -29.79 -11.81
C LEU A 432 18.27 -31.19 -12.32
N LYS A 433 19.29 -32.01 -12.56
CA LYS A 433 19.10 -33.41 -12.91
C LYS A 433 19.02 -34.25 -11.64
N MET A 434 17.92 -34.99 -11.48
CA MET A 434 17.65 -35.85 -10.32
C MET A 434 17.49 -37.29 -10.76
N SER A 435 18.29 -38.17 -10.16
CA SER A 435 18.19 -39.65 -10.40
C SER A 435 16.99 -40.24 -9.64
N LEU A 436 16.26 -41.14 -10.30
CA LEU A 436 15.13 -41.83 -9.71
C LEU A 436 15.57 -43.17 -9.15
N THR A 437 14.96 -43.56 -8.02
CA THR A 437 15.17 -44.89 -7.42
C THR A 437 14.61 -45.99 -8.30
N LYS A 438 15.12 -47.24 -8.12
CA LYS A 438 14.60 -48.42 -8.80
C LYS A 438 13.09 -48.62 -8.59
N VAL A 439 12.57 -48.30 -7.39
CA VAL A 439 11.15 -48.37 -7.06
C VAL A 439 10.34 -47.35 -7.89
N SER A 440 10.78 -46.11 -7.99
CA SER A 440 10.12 -45.11 -8.78
C SER A 440 10.16 -45.37 -10.29
N LEU A 441 11.26 -45.94 -10.78
CA LEU A 441 11.39 -46.36 -12.19
C LEU A 441 10.43 -47.53 -12.52
N ARG A 442 10.25 -48.51 -11.62
CA ARG A 442 9.26 -49.57 -11.79
C ARG A 442 7.82 -49.05 -11.80
N LEU A 443 7.52 -48.06 -10.97
CA LEU A 443 6.23 -47.39 -10.98
C LEU A 443 5.93 -46.74 -12.35
N LEU A 444 6.90 -45.97 -12.86
CA LEU A 444 6.80 -45.32 -14.15
C LEU A 444 6.65 -46.32 -15.31
N ALA A 445 7.43 -47.40 -15.29
CA ALA A 445 7.33 -48.48 -16.29
C ALA A 445 5.96 -49.20 -16.27
N ARG A 446 5.37 -49.40 -15.09
CA ARG A 446 4.03 -50.01 -14.94
C ARG A 446 2.91 -49.05 -15.43
N ALA A 447 3.16 -47.78 -15.43
CA ALA A 447 2.20 -46.76 -15.91
C ALA A 447 2.00 -46.81 -17.43
N LYS A 448 2.81 -47.57 -18.20
CA LYS A 448 2.68 -47.77 -19.67
C LYS A 448 2.38 -46.49 -20.42
N GLY A 449 3.18 -45.44 -20.24
CA GLY A 449 3.01 -44.15 -20.89
C GLY A 449 1.95 -43.23 -20.26
N LYS A 450 1.24 -43.64 -19.21
CA LYS A 450 0.39 -42.76 -18.42
C LYS A 450 1.22 -41.80 -17.61
N VAL A 451 0.66 -40.61 -17.37
CA VAL A 451 1.28 -39.58 -16.56
C VAL A 451 1.19 -39.93 -15.08
N ILE A 452 2.31 -39.88 -14.35
CA ILE A 452 2.33 -39.94 -12.90
C ILE A 452 2.48 -38.51 -12.37
N VAL A 453 1.56 -38.12 -11.50
CA VAL A 453 1.63 -36.82 -10.84
C VAL A 453 2.47 -36.90 -9.59
N ALA A 454 3.49 -36.08 -9.47
CA ALA A 454 4.28 -35.89 -8.26
C ALA A 454 3.85 -34.58 -7.59
N ARG A 455 3.54 -34.68 -6.27
CA ARG A 455 3.23 -33.49 -5.46
C ARG A 455 4.52 -32.80 -5.05
N VAL A 456 4.54 -31.48 -5.15
CA VAL A 456 5.67 -30.66 -4.69
C VAL A 456 5.23 -29.87 -3.47
N THR A 457 6.00 -29.98 -2.39
CA THR A 457 5.81 -29.18 -1.16
C THR A 457 7.10 -28.44 -0.82
N ASP A 458 6.99 -27.36 -0.12
CA ASP A 458 8.12 -26.66 0.49
C ASP A 458 8.57 -27.35 1.81
N THR A 459 9.51 -26.76 2.51
CA THR A 459 10.03 -27.28 3.80
C THR A 459 8.99 -27.27 4.91
N LYS A 460 7.92 -26.47 4.79
CA LYS A 460 6.80 -26.40 5.75
C LYS A 460 5.65 -27.35 5.36
N SER A 461 5.87 -28.25 4.39
CA SER A 461 4.87 -29.16 3.82
C SER A 461 3.68 -28.48 3.13
N VAL A 462 3.81 -27.20 2.81
CA VAL A 462 2.82 -26.45 2.04
C VAL A 462 2.92 -26.85 0.57
N GLY A 463 1.79 -27.15 -0.05
CA GLY A 463 1.74 -27.54 -1.47
C GLY A 463 2.08 -26.35 -2.36
N VAL A 464 3.19 -26.42 -3.08
CA VAL A 464 3.61 -25.40 -4.04
C VAL A 464 3.28 -25.78 -5.49
N GLY A 465 2.80 -27.00 -5.73
CA GLY A 465 2.37 -27.43 -7.04
C GLY A 465 2.49 -28.93 -7.30
N SER A 466 2.40 -29.30 -8.55
CA SER A 466 2.59 -30.68 -9.01
C SER A 466 3.37 -30.71 -10.32
N ILE A 467 4.07 -31.81 -10.57
CA ILE A 467 4.79 -32.07 -11.81
C ILE A 467 4.32 -33.43 -12.39
N GLN A 468 4.10 -33.47 -13.68
CA GLN A 468 3.75 -34.70 -14.40
C GLN A 468 5.02 -35.41 -14.85
N LEU A 469 5.21 -36.68 -14.45
CA LEU A 469 6.31 -37.49 -14.90
C LEU A 469 5.85 -38.43 -16.00
N ARG A 470 6.57 -38.44 -17.12
CA ARG A 470 6.33 -39.33 -18.25
C ARG A 470 7.51 -40.30 -18.37
N GLY A 471 7.20 -41.61 -18.38
CA GLY A 471 8.18 -42.67 -18.58
C GLY A 471 8.59 -42.84 -20.01
#